data_6ce660ccef7f13b36b867db84b38b3e4
#
_entry.id   6ce660ccef7f13b36b867db84b38b3e4
#
_cell.length_a   1.000
_cell.length_b   1.000
_cell.length_c   1.000
_cell.angle_alpha   90.00
_cell.angle_beta   90.00
_cell.angle_gamma   90.00
#
_symmetry.space_group_name_H-M   'P 1'
#
loop_
_entity.id
_entity.type
_entity.pdbx_description
1 polymer ?
#
loop_
_entity_poly.entity_id
_entity_poly.type
_entity_poly.pdbx_seq_one_letter_code
_entity_poly.pdbx_strand_id
1 'polypeptide(L)'
;EGSSQHRAGRSSRPTSVTEGRTGCVVESYGRRVVVLSSDTAERLPCKIRGRRTEVVAGDLVRLEPESTAADGHWVVAERLPRRNVLQRTDSRGGVEDIASNLDQLGIVVAPRPTCDPFIIDRYLAGAGYAGIDALLILNKQDMIGAGEFGPEDFAFIDTYRRIGIPVV
;
A
#
# COMPACT_ATOMS: atom_id res chain seq x y z
N GLU A 1 58.17 35.27 32.53
CA GLU A 1 57.32 34.28 33.22
C GLU A 1 55.90 34.48 32.77
N GLY A 2 55.41 33.66 31.87
CA GLY A 2 54.07 33.78 31.34
C GLY A 2 53.58 32.40 30.92
N SER A 3 52.78 31.84 31.80
CA SER A 3 52.18 30.52 31.66
C SER A 3 51.19 30.47 30.49
N SER A 4 51.48 29.65 29.47
CA SER A 4 50.60 29.32 28.38
C SER A 4 49.66 28.18 28.78
N GLN A 5 48.36 28.47 28.94
CA GLN A 5 47.34 27.46 29.15
C GLN A 5 46.90 26.86 27.84
N HIS A 6 47.18 25.58 27.63
CA HIS A 6 46.65 24.77 26.55
C HIS A 6 45.15 24.54 26.75
N ARG A 7 44.36 25.07 25.83
CA ARG A 7 42.93 24.78 25.67
C ARG A 7 42.78 23.45 24.93
N ALA A 8 42.39 22.42 25.68
CA ALA A 8 42.07 21.11 25.12
C ALA A 8 40.91 21.22 24.10
N GLY A 9 41.17 20.80 22.88
CA GLY A 9 40.17 20.70 21.82
C GLY A 9 39.09 19.68 22.19
N ARG A 10 37.86 20.10 22.20
CA ARG A 10 36.70 19.22 22.23
C ARG A 10 36.66 18.41 20.96
N SER A 11 36.99 17.14 21.05
CA SER A 11 36.72 16.14 20.04
C SER A 11 35.22 16.09 19.80
N SER A 12 34.78 16.58 18.66
CA SER A 12 33.43 16.35 18.13
C SER A 12 33.31 14.86 17.81
N ARG A 13 32.53 14.13 18.63
CA ARG A 13 32.07 12.80 18.28
C ARG A 13 31.38 12.86 16.93
N PRO A 14 31.68 11.95 16.00
CA PRO A 14 30.89 11.84 14.79
C PRO A 14 29.48 11.42 15.21
N THR A 15 28.49 12.24 14.89
CA THR A 15 27.09 11.87 14.96
C THR A 15 26.92 10.73 13.96
N SER A 16 26.77 9.50 14.47
CA SER A 16 26.36 8.37 13.64
C SER A 16 25.00 8.73 13.05
N VAL A 17 24.99 9.08 11.78
CA VAL A 17 23.78 9.14 10.98
C VAL A 17 23.27 7.69 10.98
N THR A 18 22.27 7.41 11.79
CA THR A 18 21.55 6.15 11.76
C THR A 18 20.91 6.13 10.38
N GLU A 19 21.48 5.38 9.45
CA GLU A 19 20.88 5.19 8.12
C GLU A 19 19.47 4.69 8.35
N GLY A 20 18.49 5.52 7.95
CA GLY A 20 17.09 5.21 8.12
C GLY A 20 16.75 3.97 7.28
N ARG A 21 16.15 2.97 7.90
CA ARG A 21 15.62 1.80 7.17
C ARG A 21 14.53 2.23 6.22
N THR A 22 14.42 1.54 5.09
CA THR A 22 13.29 1.68 4.17
C THR A 22 12.45 0.42 4.17
N GLY A 23 11.19 0.55 3.79
CA GLY A 23 10.30 -0.59 3.70
C GLY A 23 8.99 -0.26 2.98
N CYS A 24 8.21 -1.30 2.72
CA CYS A 24 6.89 -1.21 2.10
C CYS A 24 5.81 -1.41 3.17
N VAL A 25 4.82 -0.55 3.18
CA VAL A 25 3.64 -0.69 4.05
C VAL A 25 2.79 -1.84 3.54
N VAL A 26 2.61 -2.88 4.35
CA VAL A 26 1.79 -4.05 4.00
C VAL A 26 0.44 -4.05 4.70
N GLU A 27 0.30 -3.32 5.80
CA GLU A 27 -0.97 -3.13 6.50
C GLU A 27 -1.07 -1.70 7.02
N SER A 28 -2.26 -1.10 6.95
CA SER A 28 -2.53 0.23 7.46
C SER A 28 -3.79 0.24 8.32
N TYR A 29 -3.65 0.72 9.57
CA TYR A 29 -4.72 0.82 10.57
C TYR A 29 -4.76 2.26 11.13
N GLY A 30 -5.00 3.21 10.27
CA GLY A 30 -4.99 4.63 10.61
C GLY A 30 -3.58 5.12 10.98
N ARG A 31 -3.28 5.26 12.26
CA ARG A 31 -1.96 5.75 12.72
C ARG A 31 -0.95 4.63 13.02
N ARG A 32 -1.31 3.40 12.86
CA ARG A 32 -0.45 2.23 13.01
C ARG A 32 -0.35 1.53 11.66
N VAL A 33 0.85 1.14 11.29
CA VAL A 33 1.13 0.42 10.05
C VAL A 33 2.06 -0.74 10.35
N VAL A 34 2.00 -1.76 9.50
CA VAL A 34 3.02 -2.80 9.45
C VAL A 34 3.84 -2.57 8.20
N VAL A 35 5.15 -2.44 8.37
CA VAL A 35 6.10 -2.22 7.29
C VAL A 35 6.93 -3.47 7.10
N LEU A 36 7.00 -3.97 5.87
CA LEU A 36 7.94 -5.00 5.46
C LEU A 36 9.29 -4.32 5.18
N SER A 37 10.28 -4.59 6.00
CA SER A 37 11.62 -4.00 5.87
C SER A 37 12.30 -4.47 4.57
N SER A 38 12.92 -3.54 3.85
CA SER A 38 13.57 -3.85 2.57
C SER A 38 14.88 -4.63 2.74
N ASP A 39 15.52 -4.50 3.89
CA ASP A 39 16.82 -5.12 4.21
C ASP A 39 16.68 -6.50 4.86
N THR A 40 15.72 -6.68 5.78
CA THR A 40 15.58 -7.90 6.58
C THR A 40 14.36 -8.74 6.21
N ALA A 41 13.44 -8.22 5.39
CA ALA A 41 12.12 -8.80 5.12
C ALA A 41 11.28 -9.06 6.40
N GLU A 42 11.62 -8.40 7.51
CA GLU A 42 10.85 -8.48 8.74
C GLU A 42 9.62 -7.57 8.69
N ARG A 43 8.55 -7.99 9.33
CA ARG A 43 7.33 -7.20 9.52
C ARG A 43 7.47 -6.35 10.78
N LEU A 44 7.63 -5.06 10.59
CA LEU A 44 7.86 -4.10 11.65
C LEU A 44 6.57 -3.32 11.98
N PRO A 45 6.00 -3.48 13.19
CA PRO A 45 4.93 -2.59 13.64
C PRO A 45 5.48 -1.18 13.84
N CYS A 46 4.88 -0.21 13.15
CA CYS A 46 5.32 1.18 13.17
C CYS A 46 4.19 2.13 13.51
N LYS A 47 4.52 3.28 14.07
CA LYS A 47 3.62 4.43 14.21
C LYS A 47 3.93 5.46 13.13
N ILE A 48 2.93 6.22 12.71
CA ILE A 48 3.12 7.33 11.77
C ILE A 48 3.41 8.60 12.58
N ARG A 49 4.53 9.27 12.28
CA ARG A 49 4.89 10.57 12.87
C ARG A 49 4.10 11.69 12.16
N GLY A 50 3.56 12.60 12.95
CA GLY A 50 2.85 13.78 12.43
C GLY A 50 1.37 13.51 12.12
N ARG A 51 0.58 14.59 11.94
CA ARG A 51 -0.87 14.53 11.74
C ARG A 51 -1.31 14.50 10.26
N ARG A 52 -0.42 14.88 9.33
CA ARG A 52 -0.74 15.09 7.91
C ARG A 52 -0.28 14.00 6.97
N THR A 53 0.47 13.01 7.46
CA THR A 53 0.98 11.94 6.60
C THR A 53 -0.05 10.84 6.55
N GLU A 54 -0.75 10.75 5.43
CA GLU A 54 -1.58 9.61 5.11
C GLU A 54 -0.74 8.53 4.46
N VAL A 55 -0.82 7.33 4.99
CA VAL A 55 -0.05 6.17 4.55
C VAL A 55 -1.01 5.01 4.32
N VAL A 56 -0.92 4.42 3.14
CA VAL A 56 -1.73 3.28 2.71
C VAL A 56 -0.86 2.07 2.38
N ALA A 57 -1.47 0.91 2.21
CA ALA A 57 -0.77 -0.28 1.75
C ALA A 57 -0.08 -0.02 0.41
N GLY A 58 1.14 -0.54 0.25
CA GLY A 58 2.00 -0.30 -0.91
C GLY A 58 2.91 0.92 -0.83
N ASP A 59 2.70 1.84 0.15
CA ASP A 59 3.59 2.98 0.30
C ASP A 59 5.01 2.55 0.68
N LEU A 60 5.98 3.13 -0.01
CA LEU A 60 7.37 3.04 0.39
C LEU A 60 7.65 4.13 1.43
N VAL A 61 8.28 3.74 2.52
CA VAL A 61 8.51 4.63 3.66
C VAL A 61 9.94 4.54 4.17
N ARG A 62 10.40 5.64 4.76
CA ARG A 62 11.62 5.69 5.55
C ARG A 62 11.27 5.59 7.02
N LEU A 63 11.98 4.69 7.72
CA LEU A 63 11.79 4.39 9.12
C LEU A 63 12.92 4.99 9.96
N GLU A 64 12.57 5.47 11.14
CA GLU A 64 13.53 5.88 12.17
C GLU A 64 13.21 5.15 13.48
N PRO A 65 14.21 4.86 14.33
CA PRO A 65 13.94 4.32 15.65
C PRO A 65 13.18 5.34 16.50
N GLU A 66 12.22 4.88 17.28
CA GLU A 66 11.50 5.72 18.24
C GLU A 66 12.44 6.04 19.41
N SER A 67 12.91 7.28 19.51
CA SER A 67 13.94 7.72 20.49
C SER A 67 13.52 7.58 21.96
N THR A 68 12.25 7.34 22.25
CA THR A 68 11.68 7.24 23.60
C THR A 68 11.37 5.81 24.05
N ALA A 69 11.51 4.82 23.17
CA ALA A 69 11.18 3.44 23.48
C ALA A 69 12.46 2.60 23.69
N ALA A 70 12.59 2.00 24.88
CA ALA A 70 13.65 1.04 25.18
C ALA A 70 13.55 -0.25 24.32
N ASP A 71 12.41 -0.47 23.66
CA ASP A 71 12.03 -1.73 23.04
C ASP A 71 12.15 -1.75 21.49
N GLY A 72 12.94 -0.85 20.90
CA GLY A 72 13.25 -0.90 19.47
C GLY A 72 12.05 -0.64 18.55
N HIS A 73 11.07 0.18 18.97
CA HIS A 73 9.95 0.57 18.13
C HIS A 73 10.38 1.49 16.98
N TRP A 74 9.72 1.33 15.84
CA TRP A 74 9.96 2.11 14.64
C TRP A 74 8.85 3.12 14.38
N VAL A 75 9.22 4.25 13.81
CA VAL A 75 8.27 5.26 13.33
C VAL A 75 8.48 5.53 11.85
N VAL A 76 7.39 5.69 11.13
CA VAL A 76 7.41 6.20 9.76
C VAL A 76 7.75 7.69 9.84
N ALA A 77 8.97 8.03 9.43
CA ALA A 77 9.46 9.39 9.39
C ALA A 77 9.03 10.12 8.13
N GLU A 78 9.01 9.41 7.01
CA GLU A 78 8.69 9.96 5.69
C GLU A 78 8.04 8.92 4.79
N ARG A 79 7.05 9.33 3.99
CA ARG A 79 6.52 8.58 2.87
C ARG A 79 7.27 8.99 1.61
N LEU A 80 7.80 8.01 0.88
CA LEU A 80 8.51 8.23 -0.37
C LEU A 80 7.53 8.51 -1.53
N PRO A 81 8.00 9.06 -2.66
CA PRO A 81 7.15 9.30 -3.83
C PRO A 81 6.45 8.02 -4.31
N ARG A 82 5.18 8.15 -4.63
CA ARG A 82 4.35 7.08 -5.19
C ARG A 82 4.47 7.03 -6.71
N ARG A 83 4.50 5.82 -7.28
CA ARG A 83 4.43 5.59 -8.72
C ARG A 83 2.99 5.75 -9.23
N ASN A 84 2.05 5.19 -8.52
CA ASN A 84 0.62 5.29 -8.76
C ASN A 84 -0.16 5.18 -7.46
N VAL A 85 -1.45 5.51 -7.51
CA VAL A 85 -2.37 5.45 -6.37
C VAL A 85 -3.73 5.00 -6.86
N LEU A 86 -4.27 3.95 -6.26
CA LEU A 86 -5.66 3.56 -6.42
C LEU A 86 -6.52 4.34 -5.44
N GLN A 87 -7.52 5.04 -5.95
CA GLN A 87 -8.40 5.90 -5.17
C GLN A 87 -9.85 5.45 -5.27
N ARG A 88 -10.64 5.78 -4.26
CA ARG A 88 -12.10 5.66 -4.31
C ARG A 88 -12.74 6.96 -3.83
N THR A 89 -13.96 7.20 -4.31
CA THR A 89 -14.80 8.26 -3.77
C THR A 89 -15.62 7.69 -2.62
N ASP A 90 -15.57 8.33 -1.46
CA ASP A 90 -16.39 7.97 -0.31
C ASP A 90 -17.87 8.40 -0.52
N SER A 91 -18.75 8.01 0.40
CA SER A 91 -20.19 8.36 0.34
C SER A 91 -20.49 9.85 0.48
N ARG A 92 -19.50 10.66 0.87
CA ARG A 92 -19.60 12.12 1.05
C ARG A 92 -18.96 12.89 -0.11
N GLY A 93 -18.46 12.18 -1.14
CA GLY A 93 -17.76 12.78 -2.27
C GLY A 93 -16.28 13.10 -2.02
N GLY A 94 -15.73 12.68 -0.88
CA GLY A 94 -14.30 12.76 -0.60
C GLY A 94 -13.52 11.71 -1.39
N VAL A 95 -12.29 12.03 -1.78
CA VAL A 95 -11.37 11.08 -2.41
C VAL A 95 -10.49 10.46 -1.34
N GLU A 96 -10.45 9.15 -1.30
CA GLU A 96 -9.67 8.36 -0.35
C GLU A 96 -8.67 7.48 -1.10
N ASP A 97 -7.40 7.53 -0.68
CA ASP A 97 -6.37 6.63 -1.18
C ASP A 97 -6.57 5.23 -0.57
N ILE A 98 -6.64 4.19 -1.40
CA ILE A 98 -6.83 2.81 -0.97
C ILE A 98 -5.50 2.08 -0.87
N ALA A 99 -4.70 2.18 -1.93
CA ALA A 99 -3.40 1.53 -2.05
C ALA A 99 -2.51 2.29 -3.04
N SER A 100 -1.20 2.07 -2.96
CA SER A 100 -0.23 2.72 -3.84
C SER A 100 0.81 1.75 -4.38
N ASN A 101 1.57 2.20 -5.38
CA ASN A 101 2.67 1.45 -6.00
C ASN A 101 2.24 0.05 -6.50
N LEU A 102 1.01 -0.05 -6.98
CA LEU A 102 0.45 -1.29 -7.50
C LEU A 102 1.01 -1.59 -8.90
N ASP A 103 1.34 -2.86 -9.14
CA ASP A 103 1.67 -3.38 -10.46
C ASP A 103 0.41 -3.84 -11.18
N GLN A 104 -0.54 -4.43 -10.43
CA GLN A 104 -1.73 -5.01 -11.00
C GLN A 104 -2.91 -4.96 -10.01
N LEU A 105 -4.12 -4.79 -10.53
CA LEU A 105 -5.39 -4.85 -9.81
C LEU A 105 -6.15 -6.12 -10.20
N GLY A 106 -6.30 -7.06 -9.28
CA GLY A 106 -7.19 -8.21 -9.42
C GLY A 106 -8.61 -7.88 -8.95
N ILE A 107 -9.59 -7.91 -9.86
CA ILE A 107 -11.00 -7.70 -9.54
C ILE A 107 -11.66 -9.06 -9.43
N VAL A 108 -11.99 -9.47 -8.20
CA VAL A 108 -12.58 -10.77 -7.92
C VAL A 108 -14.10 -10.71 -8.14
N VAL A 109 -14.60 -11.56 -9.03
CA VAL A 109 -16.02 -11.77 -9.31
C VAL A 109 -16.40 -13.20 -8.96
N ALA A 110 -17.62 -13.36 -8.45
CA ALA A 110 -18.16 -14.67 -8.07
C ALA A 110 -19.66 -14.72 -8.34
N PRO A 111 -20.26 -15.93 -8.46
CA PRO A 111 -21.70 -16.09 -8.59
C PRO A 111 -22.44 -15.51 -7.40
N ARG A 112 -21.89 -15.67 -6.20
CA ARG A 112 -22.42 -15.08 -4.95
C ARG A 112 -21.31 -14.46 -4.10
N PRO A 113 -21.53 -13.24 -3.56
CA PRO A 113 -22.64 -12.33 -3.90
C PRO A 113 -22.56 -11.93 -5.38
N THR A 114 -23.72 -11.74 -6.02
CA THR A 114 -23.81 -11.32 -7.43
C THR A 114 -23.07 -10.01 -7.62
N CYS A 115 -22.17 -9.98 -8.59
CA CYS A 115 -21.42 -8.79 -8.90
C CYS A 115 -22.22 -7.88 -9.84
N ASP A 116 -22.31 -6.59 -9.49
CA ASP A 116 -22.82 -5.57 -10.39
C ASP A 116 -21.71 -5.18 -11.40
N PRO A 117 -21.91 -5.35 -12.72
CA PRO A 117 -20.95 -4.97 -13.73
C PRO A 117 -20.47 -3.51 -13.62
N PHE A 118 -21.32 -2.58 -13.18
CA PHE A 118 -20.92 -1.18 -12.97
C PHE A 118 -19.81 -1.04 -11.91
N ILE A 119 -19.74 -1.95 -10.96
CA ILE A 119 -18.64 -1.95 -9.96
C ILE A 119 -17.32 -2.35 -10.65
N ILE A 120 -17.36 -3.34 -11.55
CA ILE A 120 -16.21 -3.76 -12.35
C ILE A 120 -15.72 -2.59 -13.20
N ASP A 121 -16.62 -1.94 -13.94
CA ASP A 121 -16.31 -0.79 -14.79
C ASP A 121 -15.65 0.35 -14.00
N ARG A 122 -16.15 0.62 -12.80
CA ARG A 122 -15.55 1.65 -11.92
C ARG A 122 -14.13 1.29 -11.51
N TYR A 123 -13.85 0.03 -11.16
CA TYR A 123 -12.50 -0.39 -10.81
C TYR A 123 -11.57 -0.38 -12.02
N LEU A 124 -12.04 -0.83 -13.18
CA LEU A 124 -11.27 -0.78 -14.43
C LEU A 124 -10.94 0.65 -14.84
N ALA A 125 -11.91 1.57 -14.76
CA ALA A 125 -11.70 2.98 -15.04
C ALA A 125 -10.70 3.61 -14.06
N GLY A 126 -10.82 3.30 -12.75
CA GLY A 126 -9.88 3.77 -11.73
C GLY A 126 -8.46 3.25 -11.94
N ALA A 127 -8.31 1.97 -12.27
CA ALA A 127 -7.02 1.36 -12.59
C ALA A 127 -6.40 2.01 -13.83
N GLY A 128 -7.18 2.16 -14.91
CA GLY A 128 -6.73 2.82 -16.14
C GLY A 128 -6.29 4.25 -15.91
N TYR A 129 -7.04 5.02 -15.12
CA TYR A 129 -6.67 6.40 -14.76
C TYR A 129 -5.35 6.45 -13.97
N ALA A 130 -5.14 5.48 -13.08
CA ALA A 130 -3.93 5.39 -12.26
C ALA A 130 -2.74 4.72 -12.98
N GLY A 131 -2.90 4.24 -14.22
CA GLY A 131 -1.88 3.51 -14.95
C GLY A 131 -1.54 2.14 -14.33
N ILE A 132 -2.57 1.45 -13.79
CA ILE A 132 -2.46 0.14 -13.16
C ILE A 132 -3.10 -0.89 -14.09
N ASP A 133 -2.37 -1.97 -14.41
CA ASP A 133 -2.94 -3.10 -15.16
C ASP A 133 -4.03 -3.78 -14.34
N ALA A 134 -5.09 -4.24 -15.01
CA ALA A 134 -6.20 -4.90 -14.33
C ALA A 134 -6.51 -6.26 -14.96
N LEU A 135 -7.00 -7.19 -14.10
CA LEU A 135 -7.55 -8.48 -14.56
C LEU A 135 -8.79 -8.81 -13.75
N LEU A 136 -9.66 -9.62 -14.34
CA LEU A 136 -10.80 -10.23 -13.63
C LEU A 136 -10.41 -11.63 -13.16
N ILE A 137 -10.77 -11.95 -11.92
CA ILE A 137 -10.57 -13.26 -11.30
C ILE A 137 -11.95 -13.87 -11.06
N LEU A 138 -12.29 -14.92 -11.80
CA LEU A 138 -13.57 -15.61 -11.66
C LEU A 138 -13.44 -16.67 -10.56
N ASN A 139 -13.89 -16.34 -9.37
CA ASN A 139 -13.84 -17.20 -8.20
C ASN A 139 -15.13 -18.03 -8.05
N LYS A 140 -15.10 -19.10 -7.28
CA LYS A 140 -16.21 -20.02 -6.99
C LYS A 140 -16.82 -20.61 -8.27
N GLN A 141 -15.99 -20.98 -9.21
CA GLN A 141 -16.42 -21.60 -10.47
C GLN A 141 -17.11 -22.96 -10.26
N ASP A 142 -16.85 -23.63 -9.16
CA ASP A 142 -17.52 -24.86 -8.71
C ASP A 142 -19.03 -24.69 -8.52
N MET A 143 -19.49 -23.47 -8.28
CA MET A 143 -20.93 -23.16 -8.16
C MET A 143 -21.61 -23.04 -9.53
N ILE A 144 -20.84 -22.87 -10.64
CA ILE A 144 -21.38 -22.76 -11.98
C ILE A 144 -21.71 -24.15 -12.49
N GLY A 145 -22.97 -24.37 -12.90
CA GLY A 145 -23.41 -25.68 -13.37
C GLY A 145 -23.91 -26.64 -12.28
N ALA A 146 -23.82 -26.27 -10.99
CA ALA A 146 -24.43 -27.04 -9.89
C ALA A 146 -25.95 -26.86 -9.79
N GLY A 147 -26.58 -26.17 -10.76
CA GLY A 147 -28.03 -25.99 -10.89
C GLY A 147 -28.57 -24.64 -10.37
N GLU A 148 -27.75 -23.83 -9.70
CA GLU A 148 -28.14 -22.48 -9.24
C GLU A 148 -27.68 -21.37 -10.20
N PHE A 149 -26.60 -21.59 -10.96
CA PHE A 149 -26.00 -20.63 -11.88
C PHE A 149 -25.65 -21.29 -13.20
N GLY A 150 -26.06 -20.64 -14.29
CA GLY A 150 -25.72 -21.04 -15.64
C GLY A 150 -24.60 -20.18 -16.25
N PRO A 151 -24.07 -20.58 -17.43
CA PRO A 151 -23.10 -19.75 -18.18
C PRO A 151 -23.64 -18.35 -18.49
N GLU A 152 -24.96 -18.18 -18.62
CA GLU A 152 -25.64 -16.92 -18.90
C GLU A 152 -25.46 -15.89 -17.79
N ASP A 153 -25.34 -16.31 -16.52
CA ASP A 153 -25.12 -15.41 -15.38
C ASP A 153 -23.74 -14.70 -15.46
N PHE A 154 -22.85 -15.24 -16.27
CA PHE A 154 -21.50 -14.72 -16.50
C PHE A 154 -21.26 -14.25 -17.94
N ALA A 155 -22.28 -14.19 -18.78
CA ALA A 155 -22.15 -13.76 -20.18
C ALA A 155 -21.52 -12.35 -20.30
N PHE A 156 -21.69 -11.49 -19.29
CA PHE A 156 -21.06 -10.17 -19.24
C PHE A 156 -19.51 -10.24 -19.20
N ILE A 157 -18.93 -11.32 -18.69
CA ILE A 157 -17.46 -11.51 -18.63
C ILE A 157 -16.87 -11.54 -20.05
N ASP A 158 -17.58 -12.09 -21.04
CA ASP A 158 -17.12 -12.13 -22.43
C ASP A 158 -16.98 -10.75 -23.05
N THR A 159 -17.71 -9.77 -22.52
CA THR A 159 -17.54 -8.37 -22.92
C THR A 159 -16.16 -7.86 -22.51
N TYR A 160 -15.73 -8.15 -21.29
CA TYR A 160 -14.40 -7.75 -20.81
C TYR A 160 -13.28 -8.48 -21.57
N ARG A 161 -13.43 -9.79 -21.87
CA ARG A 161 -12.48 -10.53 -22.71
C ARG A 161 -12.32 -9.89 -24.08
N ARG A 162 -13.44 -9.49 -24.72
CA ARG A 162 -13.43 -8.86 -26.07
C ARG A 162 -12.73 -7.51 -26.09
N ILE A 163 -12.76 -6.75 -25.01
CA ILE A 163 -12.03 -5.47 -24.91
C ILE A 163 -10.61 -5.63 -24.37
N GLY A 164 -10.13 -6.89 -24.23
CA GLY A 164 -8.74 -7.18 -23.92
C GLY A 164 -8.41 -7.24 -22.41
N ILE A 165 -9.41 -7.26 -21.53
CA ILE A 165 -9.17 -7.45 -20.10
C ILE A 165 -8.90 -8.95 -19.84
N PRO A 166 -7.75 -9.31 -19.25
CA PRO A 166 -7.46 -10.69 -18.89
C PRO A 166 -8.49 -11.24 -17.88
N VAL A 167 -8.92 -12.49 -18.07
CA VAL A 167 -9.85 -13.18 -17.16
C VAL A 167 -9.25 -14.54 -16.81
N VAL A 168 -9.09 -14.81 -15.52
CA VAL A 168 -8.55 -16.04 -14.95
C VAL A 168 -9.54 -16.69 -13.98
#